data_fb7cba6b916ed8b92e1b3a20b53abc7a
#
_entry.id   fb7cba6b916ed8b92e1b3a20b53abc7a
#
_cell.length_a   1.000
_cell.length_b   1.000
_cell.length_c   1.000
_cell.angle_alpha   90.00
_cell.angle_beta   90.00
_cell.angle_gamma   90.00
#
_symmetry.space_group_name_H-M   'P 1'
#
loop_
_entity.id
_entity.type
_entity.pdbx_description
1 polymer ?
#
loop_
_entity_poly.entity_id
_entity_poly.type
_entity_poly.pdbx_seq_one_letter_code
_entity_poly.pdbx_strand_id
1 'polypeptide(L)'
;MAGAIKLVKGETHLAKAPQKESDEISNPAAEREKALRPLPLYPSLYQVNTRVWLTELSKTLGRTATLDDIPDAELDRFVEMGFDWIWFLSVWQTGAAGQQLSRSNPEWRKEFQETLPDLGEADIAGSGFAITGYTVHCQLGGDAALARLRERLRQRGLRLLLDFVPNHTAPDHPWVQEHPEYYVAGTELDVERAPQNYTWVHRKSGDLVLAYGRDPYFPGWPDTLQLNYANPATQEAMIGQLVKIAGQCDGVRCDMAMLVLPDVFERTWGLPSEPFWPKATQRVRDRVPEFCFMAEVYWDLEWTLQQQGFNYTYDKRLYDRLHSGDARPVREHFLAGLDYQSKMARFLENHDEPRAAAAFPPEKHEAAAIITFLSPGLRFFHQGQFQGRAKRISPHLVRGPLEPTDSELQQFYAHLLDVLRHPVVRGGQWQLLECVPAWEGNASSDAFIAFAWQNPGGERLLVIVNYAAHQSQCYVHLPFSGLAGKQLELRDLFSAASYNRSGDELQSRGLYLDLAPWQYHLFEVKEL
;
A
#
# COMPACT_ATOMS: atom_id res chain seq x y z
N MET A 1 17.32 68.64 -70.01
CA MET A 1 18.42 69.42 -69.42
C MET A 1 18.51 68.99 -67.96
N ALA A 2 19.35 68.11 -67.66
CA ALA A 2 20.68 68.18 -67.10
C ALA A 2 20.81 68.99 -65.84
N GLY A 3 21.21 68.33 -64.77
CA GLY A 3 21.62 68.96 -63.52
C GLY A 3 21.92 67.96 -62.45
N ALA A 4 23.08 67.33 -62.56
CA ALA A 4 23.66 66.53 -61.51
C ALA A 4 24.28 67.41 -60.43
N ILE A 5 24.16 67.12 -59.14
CA ILE A 5 25.05 67.61 -58.08
C ILE A 5 25.28 66.51 -57.01
N LYS A 6 26.56 66.44 -56.68
CA LYS A 6 27.36 65.52 -55.95
C LYS A 6 26.93 65.24 -54.48
N LEU A 7 27.24 64.01 -54.06
CA LEU A 7 27.37 63.55 -52.67
C LEU A 7 28.34 64.41 -51.84
N VAL A 8 27.94 64.57 -50.53
CA VAL A 8 28.88 64.80 -49.44
C VAL A 8 28.51 63.79 -48.34
N LYS A 9 29.51 63.00 -47.91
CA LYS A 9 29.43 62.08 -46.76
C LYS A 9 29.41 62.89 -45.51
N GLY A 10 28.46 62.60 -44.59
CA GLY A 10 28.44 63.02 -43.21
C GLY A 10 28.24 61.79 -42.33
N GLU A 11 29.29 61.42 -41.58
CA GLU A 11 29.18 60.41 -40.54
C GLU A 11 28.38 60.95 -39.36
N THR A 12 27.28 60.27 -39.01
CA THR A 12 26.56 60.51 -37.79
C THR A 12 26.61 59.25 -36.90
N HIS A 13 27.26 59.37 -35.78
CA HIS A 13 27.26 58.41 -34.71
C HIS A 13 25.81 58.20 -34.20
N LEU A 14 25.27 57.00 -34.42
CA LEU A 14 24.05 56.53 -33.76
C LEU A 14 24.40 55.90 -32.42
N ALA A 15 23.99 56.57 -31.34
CA ALA A 15 24.02 56.04 -30.01
C ALA A 15 23.14 54.77 -29.91
N LYS A 16 23.74 53.69 -29.40
CA LYS A 16 23.01 52.46 -29.07
C LYS A 16 22.02 52.75 -27.92
N ALA A 17 20.73 52.48 -28.19
CA ALA A 17 19.70 52.41 -27.16
C ALA A 17 19.97 51.17 -26.24
N PRO A 18 19.67 51.25 -24.94
CA PRO A 18 19.83 50.13 -24.03
C PRO A 18 18.87 49.00 -24.42
N GLN A 19 19.40 47.77 -24.56
CA GLN A 19 18.61 46.55 -24.64
C GLN A 19 17.79 46.45 -23.34
N LYS A 20 16.47 46.46 -23.49
CA LYS A 20 15.57 45.99 -22.44
C LYS A 20 15.85 44.49 -22.26
N GLU A 21 16.40 44.10 -21.10
CA GLU A 21 16.27 42.75 -20.59
C GLU A 21 14.76 42.43 -20.56
N SER A 22 14.37 41.50 -21.42
CA SER A 22 13.05 40.85 -21.32
C SER A 22 13.11 39.99 -20.06
N ASP A 23 12.56 40.48 -18.96
CA ASP A 23 12.13 39.63 -17.88
C ASP A 23 11.25 38.55 -18.51
N GLU A 24 11.79 37.35 -18.69
CA GLU A 24 10.99 36.16 -18.87
C GLU A 24 10.15 35.99 -17.61
N ILE A 25 8.94 36.51 -17.66
CA ILE A 25 7.90 36.19 -16.69
C ILE A 25 7.69 34.69 -16.85
N SER A 26 8.32 33.92 -15.97
CA SER A 26 8.09 32.48 -15.86
C SER A 26 6.58 32.29 -15.70
N ASN A 27 6.00 31.58 -16.66
CA ASN A 27 4.56 31.29 -16.66
C ASN A 27 4.27 30.33 -15.49
N PRO A 28 3.59 30.76 -14.42
CA PRO A 28 3.30 29.91 -13.25
C PRO A 28 2.49 28.65 -13.61
N ALA A 29 1.87 28.62 -14.80
CA ALA A 29 1.19 27.44 -15.32
C ALA A 29 2.16 26.41 -15.93
N ALA A 30 3.31 26.85 -16.46
CA ALA A 30 4.34 25.95 -17.01
C ALA A 30 5.20 25.30 -15.93
N GLU A 31 5.32 25.90 -14.73
CA GLU A 31 5.94 25.27 -13.56
C GLU A 31 5.03 24.23 -12.89
N ARG A 32 3.72 24.26 -13.15
CA ARG A 32 2.74 23.32 -12.59
C ARG A 32 2.71 21.95 -13.26
N GLU A 33 3.43 21.74 -14.35
CA GLU A 33 3.49 20.48 -15.11
C GLU A 33 4.88 19.85 -15.13
N LYS A 34 5.55 19.73 -14.00
CA LYS A 34 6.43 18.58 -13.85
C LYS A 34 5.52 17.37 -13.65
N ALA A 35 5.14 16.74 -14.76
CA ALA A 35 4.39 15.52 -14.76
C ALA A 35 5.03 14.53 -13.79
N LEU A 36 4.24 13.92 -12.91
CA LEU A 36 4.72 12.84 -12.05
C LEU A 36 5.45 11.81 -12.93
N ARG A 37 6.60 11.33 -12.47
CA ARG A 37 7.31 10.28 -13.21
C ARG A 37 6.37 9.10 -13.47
N PRO A 38 6.41 8.47 -14.64
CA PRO A 38 5.65 7.26 -14.88
C PRO A 38 5.96 6.24 -13.79
N LEU A 39 4.92 5.56 -13.29
CA LEU A 39 5.13 4.47 -12.35
C LEU A 39 5.84 3.31 -13.04
N PRO A 40 6.73 2.61 -12.34
CA PRO A 40 7.21 1.33 -12.81
C PRO A 40 6.05 0.32 -12.82
N LEU A 41 6.24 -0.78 -13.54
CA LEU A 41 5.22 -1.86 -13.60
C LEU A 41 4.93 -2.42 -12.20
N TYR A 42 5.97 -2.52 -11.36
CA TYR A 42 5.89 -3.01 -9.99
C TYR A 42 6.39 -1.95 -9.01
N PRO A 43 5.52 -1.05 -8.55
CA PRO A 43 5.87 0.03 -7.66
C PRO A 43 6.01 -0.42 -6.20
N SER A 44 6.55 0.48 -5.37
CA SER A 44 6.65 0.30 -3.92
C SER A 44 5.84 1.35 -3.18
N LEU A 45 5.12 0.92 -2.13
CA LEU A 45 4.27 1.74 -1.27
C LEU A 45 4.75 1.65 0.17
N TYR A 46 4.81 2.80 0.84
CA TYR A 46 5.08 2.90 2.26
C TYR A 46 3.89 3.48 3.01
N GLN A 47 3.37 2.71 3.97
CA GLN A 47 2.28 3.14 4.85
C GLN A 47 2.83 3.81 6.10
N VAL A 48 2.35 5.01 6.37
CA VAL A 48 2.68 5.81 7.56
C VAL A 48 1.51 5.78 8.54
N ASN A 49 1.76 5.47 9.80
CA ASN A 49 0.81 5.72 10.87
C ASN A 49 0.84 7.21 11.22
N THR A 50 0.02 8.00 10.54
CA THR A 50 0.05 9.46 10.57
C THR A 50 -0.07 10.03 11.98
N ARG A 51 -1.04 9.55 12.76
CA ARG A 51 -1.32 10.05 14.11
C ARG A 51 -0.15 9.79 15.07
N VAL A 52 0.42 8.59 15.00
CA VAL A 52 1.59 8.23 15.83
C VAL A 52 2.80 9.06 15.45
N TRP A 53 3.09 9.18 14.16
CA TRP A 53 4.24 9.96 13.70
C TRP A 53 4.14 11.45 14.07
N LEU A 54 2.97 12.07 13.89
CA LEU A 54 2.77 13.46 14.28
C LEU A 54 2.83 13.65 15.81
N THR A 55 2.44 12.65 16.59
CA THR A 55 2.62 12.67 18.05
C THR A 55 4.11 12.63 18.43
N GLU A 56 4.91 11.81 17.76
CA GLU A 56 6.38 11.79 17.96
C GLU A 56 7.02 13.11 17.56
N LEU A 57 6.63 13.67 16.42
CA LEU A 57 7.09 15.01 15.99
C LEU A 57 6.67 16.10 16.99
N SER A 58 5.46 16.02 17.53
CA SER A 58 4.98 16.98 18.55
C SER A 58 5.85 16.99 19.79
N LYS A 59 6.31 15.81 20.25
CA LYS A 59 7.26 15.71 21.39
C LYS A 59 8.58 16.38 21.06
N THR A 60 9.11 16.16 19.86
CA THR A 60 10.37 16.75 19.41
C THR A 60 10.29 18.27 19.28
N LEU A 61 9.15 18.79 18.79
CA LEU A 61 8.93 20.22 18.57
C LEU A 61 8.48 20.97 19.83
N GLY A 62 8.04 20.28 20.88
CA GLY A 62 7.45 20.88 22.08
C GLY A 62 6.11 21.58 21.85
N ARG A 63 5.44 21.29 20.73
CA ARG A 63 4.09 21.77 20.34
C ARG A 63 3.39 20.76 19.47
N THR A 64 2.08 20.89 19.30
CA THR A 64 1.33 20.05 18.37
C THR A 64 1.89 20.18 16.95
N ALA A 65 2.31 19.06 16.37
CA ALA A 65 2.73 18.96 14.97
C ALA A 65 1.54 18.66 14.07
N THR A 66 1.60 19.19 12.86
CA THR A 66 0.64 18.97 11.78
C THR A 66 1.34 18.35 10.56
N LEU A 67 0.62 18.08 9.49
CA LEU A 67 1.20 17.59 8.23
C LEU A 67 2.24 18.57 7.63
N ASP A 68 2.16 19.86 7.96
CA ASP A 68 3.13 20.86 7.54
C ASP A 68 4.49 20.70 8.24
N ASP A 69 4.51 20.11 9.42
CA ASP A 69 5.70 19.94 10.24
C ASP A 69 6.54 18.71 9.87
N ILE A 70 6.05 17.88 8.96
CA ILE A 70 6.82 16.73 8.45
C ILE A 70 8.07 17.26 7.76
N PRO A 71 9.30 16.85 8.20
CA PRO A 71 10.53 17.37 7.62
C PRO A 71 10.70 16.97 6.15
N ASP A 72 11.23 17.88 5.32
CA ASP A 72 11.57 17.58 3.92
C ASP A 72 12.57 16.41 3.81
N ALA A 73 13.52 16.31 4.73
CA ALA A 73 14.46 15.20 4.79
C ALA A 73 13.81 13.83 4.92
N GLU A 74 12.66 13.72 5.62
CA GLU A 74 11.92 12.44 5.68
C GLU A 74 11.22 12.12 4.35
N LEU A 75 10.74 13.13 3.63
CA LEU A 75 10.17 12.95 2.28
C LEU A 75 11.26 12.57 1.27
N ASP A 76 12.45 13.17 1.36
CA ASP A 76 13.62 12.83 0.54
C ASP A 76 14.06 11.39 0.82
N ARG A 77 14.05 10.96 2.09
CA ARG A 77 14.36 9.59 2.49
C ARG A 77 13.42 8.56 1.85
N PHE A 78 12.13 8.84 1.70
CA PHE A 78 11.23 7.92 0.98
C PHE A 78 11.67 7.71 -0.48
N VAL A 79 12.15 8.77 -1.15
CA VAL A 79 12.68 8.67 -2.52
C VAL A 79 13.97 7.85 -2.54
N GLU A 80 14.89 8.10 -1.61
CA GLU A 80 16.16 7.37 -1.47
C GLU A 80 15.93 5.88 -1.24
N MET A 81 14.90 5.52 -0.48
CA MET A 81 14.47 4.15 -0.23
C MET A 81 13.76 3.51 -1.43
N GLY A 82 13.44 4.26 -2.49
CA GLY A 82 12.84 3.76 -3.73
C GLY A 82 11.33 3.63 -3.71
N PHE A 83 10.63 4.35 -2.84
CA PHE A 83 9.17 4.37 -2.83
C PHE A 83 8.60 5.24 -3.96
N ASP A 84 7.39 4.86 -4.40
CA ASP A 84 6.60 5.57 -5.41
C ASP A 84 5.31 6.14 -4.80
N TRP A 85 4.78 5.45 -3.78
CA TRP A 85 3.55 5.77 -3.07
C TRP A 85 3.80 5.91 -1.59
N ILE A 86 3.20 6.95 -0.99
CA ILE A 86 3.14 7.11 0.46
C ILE A 86 1.67 7.14 0.88
N TRP A 87 1.29 6.20 1.72
CA TRP A 87 -0.05 6.13 2.29
C TRP A 87 -0.06 6.73 3.69
N PHE A 88 -0.73 7.86 3.85
CA PHE A 88 -0.99 8.49 5.14
C PHE A 88 -2.29 7.94 5.73
N LEU A 89 -2.18 7.00 6.65
CA LEU A 89 -3.30 6.31 7.29
C LEU A 89 -4.08 7.27 8.21
N SER A 90 -5.43 7.22 8.15
CA SER A 90 -6.34 7.85 9.14
C SER A 90 -6.23 9.37 9.24
N VAL A 91 -6.25 10.07 8.10
CA VAL A 91 -6.17 11.55 8.09
C VAL A 91 -7.53 12.24 8.23
N TRP A 92 -8.64 11.52 8.02
CA TRP A 92 -9.97 12.11 7.96
C TRP A 92 -10.52 12.53 9.31
N GLN A 93 -11.54 13.38 9.29
CA GLN A 93 -12.24 13.83 10.48
C GLN A 93 -12.95 12.67 11.17
N THR A 94 -12.67 12.49 12.46
CA THR A 94 -13.35 11.54 13.35
C THR A 94 -14.17 12.29 14.38
N GLY A 95 -15.15 11.62 14.99
CA GLY A 95 -16.09 12.23 15.93
C GLY A 95 -15.84 11.86 17.39
N ALA A 96 -16.54 12.57 18.28
CA ALA A 96 -16.47 12.34 19.71
C ALA A 96 -17.10 10.99 20.14
N ALA A 97 -18.12 10.51 19.41
CA ALA A 97 -18.80 9.25 19.72
C ALA A 97 -17.87 8.06 19.62
N GLY A 98 -17.12 7.91 18.51
CA GLY A 98 -16.14 6.85 18.33
C GLY A 98 -15.01 6.92 19.36
N GLN A 99 -14.53 8.12 19.69
CA GLN A 99 -13.51 8.32 20.72
C GLN A 99 -14.01 7.88 22.11
N GLN A 100 -15.23 8.27 22.49
CA GLN A 100 -15.81 7.91 23.77
C GLN A 100 -16.01 6.40 23.90
N LEU A 101 -16.50 5.73 22.85
CA LEU A 101 -16.63 4.27 22.80
C LEU A 101 -15.26 3.60 22.97
N SER A 102 -14.23 4.07 22.27
CA SER A 102 -12.88 3.51 22.39
C SER A 102 -12.31 3.66 23.80
N ARG A 103 -12.60 4.76 24.49
CA ARG A 103 -12.18 5.00 25.86
C ARG A 103 -12.95 4.17 26.90
N SER A 104 -14.21 3.83 26.63
CA SER A 104 -15.09 3.13 27.57
C SER A 104 -15.17 1.61 27.34
N ASN A 105 -14.78 1.10 26.15
CA ASN A 105 -14.84 -0.33 25.85
C ASN A 105 -13.75 -1.10 26.62
N PRO A 106 -14.12 -2.03 27.53
CA PRO A 106 -13.15 -2.71 28.39
C PRO A 106 -12.18 -3.63 27.61
N GLU A 107 -12.66 -4.27 26.53
CA GLU A 107 -11.85 -5.20 25.74
C GLU A 107 -10.79 -4.43 24.95
N TRP A 108 -11.18 -3.33 24.31
CA TRP A 108 -10.25 -2.46 23.59
C TRP A 108 -9.23 -1.82 24.54
N ARG A 109 -9.67 -1.36 25.71
CA ARG A 109 -8.75 -0.80 26.71
C ARG A 109 -7.70 -1.82 27.17
N LYS A 110 -8.10 -3.08 27.34
CA LYS A 110 -7.15 -4.15 27.68
C LYS A 110 -6.11 -4.32 26.57
N GLU A 111 -6.53 -4.41 25.31
CA GLU A 111 -5.62 -4.49 24.16
C GLU A 111 -4.67 -3.27 24.09
N PHE A 112 -5.20 -2.07 24.32
CA PHE A 112 -4.38 -0.86 24.33
C PHE A 112 -3.34 -0.86 25.46
N GLN A 113 -3.71 -1.37 26.65
CA GLN A 113 -2.78 -1.52 27.77
C GLN A 113 -1.70 -2.59 27.54
N GLU A 114 -1.98 -3.63 26.77
CA GLU A 114 -0.98 -4.61 26.34
C GLU A 114 0.07 -3.97 25.41
N THR A 115 -0.34 -2.99 24.61
CA THR A 115 0.53 -2.22 23.73
C THR A 115 1.25 -1.10 24.48
N LEU A 116 0.52 -0.37 25.34
CA LEU A 116 0.99 0.77 26.13
C LEU A 116 0.68 0.54 27.62
N PRO A 117 1.61 -0.03 28.40
CA PRO A 117 1.38 -0.26 29.84
C PRO A 117 1.12 1.02 30.64
N ASP A 118 1.59 2.17 30.15
CA ASP A 118 1.38 3.53 30.69
C ASP A 118 0.27 4.31 29.98
N LEU A 119 -0.72 3.59 29.40
CA LEU A 119 -1.83 4.16 28.63
C LEU A 119 -2.56 5.28 29.39
N GLY A 120 -2.65 6.45 28.76
CA GLY A 120 -3.45 7.59 29.22
C GLY A 120 -4.65 7.84 28.29
N GLU A 121 -5.64 8.61 28.78
CA GLU A 121 -6.82 8.97 27.98
C GLU A 121 -6.47 9.77 26.73
N ALA A 122 -5.39 10.55 26.75
CA ALA A 122 -4.91 11.32 25.61
C ALA A 122 -4.34 10.43 24.49
N ASP A 123 -3.93 9.20 24.80
CA ASP A 123 -3.43 8.25 23.82
C ASP A 123 -4.52 7.64 22.95
N ILE A 124 -5.81 7.73 23.39
CA ILE A 124 -6.97 7.13 22.72
C ILE A 124 -7.72 8.21 21.93
N ALA A 125 -7.55 8.21 20.62
CA ALA A 125 -8.25 9.13 19.71
C ALA A 125 -9.55 8.55 19.11
N GLY A 126 -9.77 7.25 19.24
CA GLY A 126 -10.83 6.53 18.52
C GLY A 126 -10.37 6.05 17.13
N SER A 127 -11.15 5.14 16.56
CA SER A 127 -10.83 4.55 15.25
C SER A 127 -10.67 5.61 14.17
N GLY A 128 -9.59 5.49 13.41
CA GLY A 128 -9.37 6.31 12.22
C GLY A 128 -10.32 6.02 11.07
N PHE A 129 -11.10 4.93 11.18
CA PHE A 129 -12.10 4.49 10.21
C PHE A 129 -13.54 4.83 10.62
N ALA A 130 -13.78 5.21 11.88
CA ALA A 130 -15.06 5.79 12.33
C ALA A 130 -15.10 7.29 11.98
N ILE A 131 -15.30 7.60 10.69
CA ILE A 131 -15.19 8.95 10.14
C ILE A 131 -16.51 9.70 10.19
N THR A 132 -16.43 11.03 10.38
CA THR A 132 -17.57 11.95 10.33
C THR A 132 -17.61 12.79 9.05
N GLY A 133 -16.62 12.61 8.17
CA GLY A 133 -16.55 13.26 6.86
C GLY A 133 -15.16 13.22 6.26
N TYR A 134 -15.10 13.40 4.94
CA TYR A 134 -13.87 13.44 4.16
C TYR A 134 -13.31 14.86 4.07
N THR A 135 -12.98 15.40 5.24
CA THR A 135 -12.12 16.57 5.44
C THR A 135 -11.00 16.15 6.37
N VAL A 136 -9.82 16.69 6.19
CA VAL A 136 -8.66 16.33 7.03
C VAL A 136 -8.92 16.81 8.46
N HIS A 137 -8.60 15.95 9.43
CA HIS A 137 -8.78 16.25 10.84
C HIS A 137 -8.06 17.55 11.22
N CYS A 138 -8.76 18.45 11.93
CA CYS A 138 -8.24 19.79 12.24
C CYS A 138 -6.92 19.76 13.02
N GLN A 139 -6.71 18.77 13.89
CA GLN A 139 -5.44 18.57 14.62
C GLN A 139 -4.27 18.17 13.71
N LEU A 140 -4.53 17.68 12.49
CA LEU A 140 -3.52 17.37 11.49
C LEU A 140 -3.20 18.56 10.56
N GLY A 141 -3.88 19.71 10.75
CA GLY A 141 -3.69 20.93 9.97
C GLY A 141 -4.75 21.17 8.87
N GLY A 142 -5.74 20.29 8.76
CA GLY A 142 -6.85 20.42 7.81
C GLY A 142 -6.46 20.22 6.33
N ASP A 143 -7.41 20.42 5.44
CA ASP A 143 -7.27 20.20 3.98
C ASP A 143 -6.12 21.01 3.36
N ALA A 144 -5.85 22.21 3.88
CA ALA A 144 -4.76 23.06 3.37
C ALA A 144 -3.37 22.48 3.67
N ALA A 145 -3.17 21.87 4.84
CA ALA A 145 -1.91 21.21 5.17
C ALA A 145 -1.70 19.94 4.33
N LEU A 146 -2.76 19.17 4.08
CA LEU A 146 -2.72 18.02 3.18
C LEU A 146 -2.36 18.44 1.75
N ALA A 147 -2.94 19.53 1.25
CA ALA A 147 -2.64 20.03 -0.10
C ALA A 147 -1.15 20.42 -0.24
N ARG A 148 -0.57 21.09 0.78
CA ARG A 148 0.86 21.42 0.79
C ARG A 148 1.72 20.16 0.88
N LEU A 149 1.37 19.19 1.72
CA LEU A 149 2.08 17.92 1.81
C LEU A 149 2.05 17.17 0.46
N ARG A 150 0.87 17.08 -0.18
CA ARG A 150 0.74 16.46 -1.51
C ARG A 150 1.65 17.11 -2.53
N GLU A 151 1.72 18.45 -2.55
CA GLU A 151 2.59 19.17 -3.47
C GLU A 151 4.08 18.87 -3.19
N ARG A 152 4.50 18.85 -1.93
CA ARG A 152 5.87 18.48 -1.53
C ARG A 152 6.23 17.05 -1.94
N LEU A 153 5.28 16.09 -1.85
CA LEU A 153 5.45 14.72 -2.33
C LEU A 153 5.58 14.70 -3.86
N ARG A 154 4.72 15.42 -4.58
CA ARG A 154 4.73 15.48 -6.06
C ARG A 154 6.03 16.06 -6.61
N GLN A 155 6.58 17.09 -5.99
CA GLN A 155 7.88 17.67 -6.35
C GLN A 155 9.02 16.65 -6.30
N ARG A 156 8.87 15.59 -5.50
CA ARG A 156 9.79 14.46 -5.34
C ARG A 156 9.43 13.25 -6.22
N GLY A 157 8.37 13.34 -6.99
CA GLY A 157 7.85 12.24 -7.81
C GLY A 157 7.08 11.18 -7.03
N LEU A 158 6.75 11.47 -5.77
CA LEU A 158 5.94 10.59 -4.91
C LEU A 158 4.44 10.87 -5.09
N ARG A 159 3.64 9.82 -4.94
CA ARG A 159 2.18 9.87 -4.98
C ARG A 159 1.59 9.67 -3.59
N LEU A 160 0.51 10.37 -3.32
CA LEU A 160 -0.23 10.32 -2.06
C LEU A 160 -1.38 9.33 -2.17
N LEU A 161 -1.41 8.33 -1.27
CA LEU A 161 -2.55 7.43 -1.06
C LEU A 161 -3.24 7.78 0.25
N LEU A 162 -4.58 7.75 0.27
CA LEU A 162 -5.42 7.98 1.46
C LEU A 162 -6.48 6.88 1.60
N ASP A 163 -7.21 6.89 2.73
CA ASP A 163 -8.29 5.93 2.97
C ASP A 163 -9.60 6.37 2.33
N PHE A 164 -10.38 5.41 1.87
CA PHE A 164 -11.81 5.55 1.60
C PHE A 164 -12.56 4.44 2.33
N VAL A 165 -13.52 4.81 3.16
CA VAL A 165 -14.29 3.88 4.01
C VAL A 165 -15.70 3.75 3.44
N PRO A 166 -15.95 2.77 2.55
CA PRO A 166 -17.24 2.67 1.86
C PRO A 166 -18.35 2.09 2.73
N ASN A 167 -18.02 1.20 3.67
CA ASN A 167 -18.99 0.34 4.35
C ASN A 167 -19.81 1.06 5.42
N HIS A 168 -19.22 2.02 6.13
CA HIS A 168 -19.80 2.59 7.34
C HIS A 168 -19.33 4.03 7.58
N THR A 169 -19.96 4.69 8.56
CA THR A 169 -19.55 5.99 9.12
C THR A 169 -19.55 5.95 10.64
N ALA A 170 -19.00 6.97 11.29
CA ALA A 170 -19.15 7.14 12.74
C ALA A 170 -20.60 7.36 13.14
N PRO A 171 -21.01 7.05 14.39
CA PRO A 171 -22.37 7.27 14.88
C PRO A 171 -22.81 8.75 14.92
N ASP A 172 -21.86 9.66 15.01
CA ASP A 172 -22.07 11.11 15.00
C ASP A 172 -21.79 11.76 13.63
N HIS A 173 -21.79 10.97 12.56
CA HIS A 173 -21.73 11.51 11.19
C HIS A 173 -22.97 12.36 10.90
N PRO A 174 -22.87 13.56 10.25
CA PRO A 174 -23.99 14.43 9.94
C PRO A 174 -25.17 13.73 9.24
N TRP A 175 -24.89 12.79 8.34
CA TRP A 175 -25.92 12.04 7.62
C TRP A 175 -26.86 11.24 8.54
N VAL A 176 -26.44 10.88 9.74
CA VAL A 176 -27.31 10.19 10.71
C VAL A 176 -28.52 11.07 11.08
N GLN A 177 -28.34 12.38 11.11
CA GLN A 177 -29.41 13.34 11.36
C GLN A 177 -30.13 13.78 10.07
N GLU A 178 -29.37 14.01 9.00
CA GLU A 178 -29.83 14.65 7.76
C GLU A 178 -30.42 13.63 6.78
N HIS A 179 -29.81 12.44 6.67
CA HIS A 179 -30.09 11.39 5.70
C HIS A 179 -30.11 9.99 6.33
N PRO A 180 -30.99 9.71 7.31
CA PRO A 180 -31.05 8.41 7.96
C PRO A 180 -31.38 7.26 7.00
N GLU A 181 -32.01 7.56 5.86
CA GLU A 181 -32.28 6.62 4.78
C GLU A 181 -31.01 6.10 4.08
N TYR A 182 -29.86 6.70 4.34
CA TYR A 182 -28.56 6.20 3.87
C TYR A 182 -28.03 5.03 4.68
N TYR A 183 -28.69 4.70 5.79
CA TYR A 183 -28.24 3.64 6.71
C TYR A 183 -29.17 2.43 6.67
N VAL A 184 -28.61 1.26 7.03
CA VAL A 184 -29.41 0.05 7.22
C VAL A 184 -30.23 0.21 8.51
N ALA A 185 -31.54 0.30 8.36
CA ALA A 185 -32.47 0.40 9.48
C ALA A 185 -32.77 -0.99 10.07
N GLY A 186 -32.99 -1.03 11.38
CA GLY A 186 -33.50 -2.17 12.10
C GLY A 186 -34.82 -1.85 12.82
N THR A 187 -35.29 -2.79 13.60
CA THR A 187 -36.49 -2.69 14.46
C THR A 187 -36.11 -2.84 15.95
N GLU A 188 -37.02 -2.50 16.85
CA GLU A 188 -36.85 -2.78 18.29
C GLU A 188 -36.52 -4.26 18.53
N LEU A 189 -37.20 -5.16 17.80
CA LEU A 189 -36.96 -6.59 17.89
C LEU A 189 -35.56 -7.00 17.47
N ASP A 190 -34.95 -6.29 16.52
CA ASP A 190 -33.56 -6.54 16.08
C ASP A 190 -32.57 -6.15 17.18
N VAL A 191 -32.82 -5.05 17.91
CA VAL A 191 -32.01 -4.69 19.08
C VAL A 191 -32.15 -5.71 20.20
N GLU A 192 -33.36 -6.20 20.45
CA GLU A 192 -33.58 -7.23 21.48
C GLU A 192 -32.90 -8.57 21.16
N ARG A 193 -32.96 -8.99 19.88
CA ARG A 193 -32.42 -10.29 19.41
C ARG A 193 -30.91 -10.26 19.10
N ALA A 194 -30.42 -9.13 18.65
CA ALA A 194 -29.03 -8.97 18.20
C ALA A 194 -28.45 -7.60 18.61
N PRO A 195 -28.37 -7.31 19.94
CA PRO A 195 -27.86 -6.02 20.44
C PRO A 195 -26.40 -5.75 20.00
N GLN A 196 -25.66 -6.79 19.62
CA GLN A 196 -24.31 -6.67 19.09
C GLN A 196 -24.28 -6.17 17.63
N ASN A 197 -25.43 -6.13 16.92
CA ASN A 197 -25.50 -5.73 15.52
C ASN A 197 -26.36 -4.49 15.28
N TYR A 198 -27.16 -4.08 16.25
CA TYR A 198 -28.09 -2.95 16.13
C TYR A 198 -28.06 -2.06 17.37
N THR A 199 -28.37 -0.77 17.19
CA THR A 199 -28.40 0.21 18.26
C THR A 199 -29.51 1.23 18.06
N TRP A 200 -30.00 1.78 19.19
CA TRP A 200 -30.83 2.97 19.18
C TRP A 200 -30.01 4.22 18.87
N VAL A 201 -30.51 5.02 17.96
CA VAL A 201 -29.93 6.32 17.58
C VAL A 201 -30.93 7.42 17.89
N HIS A 202 -30.52 8.33 18.78
CA HIS A 202 -31.32 9.48 19.18
C HIS A 202 -31.13 10.62 18.20
N ARG A 203 -32.24 11.08 17.60
CA ARG A 203 -32.25 12.19 16.65
C ARG A 203 -33.26 13.25 17.07
N LYS A 204 -33.05 14.47 16.59
CA LYS A 204 -33.99 15.58 16.82
C LYS A 204 -35.41 15.29 16.29
N SER A 205 -35.52 14.48 15.24
CA SER A 205 -36.76 14.09 14.57
C SER A 205 -37.41 12.80 15.12
N GLY A 206 -36.85 12.23 16.19
CA GLY A 206 -37.29 10.96 16.80
C GLY A 206 -36.25 9.87 16.70
N ASP A 207 -36.31 8.92 17.63
CA ASP A 207 -35.39 7.81 17.73
C ASP A 207 -35.64 6.79 16.62
N LEU A 208 -34.58 6.13 16.20
CA LEU A 208 -34.66 4.99 15.27
C LEU A 208 -33.57 3.97 15.56
N VAL A 209 -33.77 2.75 15.08
CA VAL A 209 -32.79 1.68 15.17
C VAL A 209 -31.98 1.62 13.88
N LEU A 210 -30.64 1.63 14.02
CA LEU A 210 -29.71 1.44 12.92
C LEU A 210 -28.78 0.27 13.18
N ALA A 211 -28.30 -0.35 12.10
CA ALA A 211 -27.31 -1.40 12.19
C ALA A 211 -25.90 -0.83 12.38
N TYR A 212 -25.08 -1.50 13.18
CA TYR A 212 -23.63 -1.29 13.20
C TYR A 212 -23.01 -1.77 11.89
N GLY A 213 -21.90 -1.14 11.46
CA GLY A 213 -21.06 -1.67 10.39
C GLY A 213 -20.54 -3.04 10.80
N ARG A 214 -20.56 -4.01 9.87
CA ARG A 214 -20.03 -5.35 10.11
C ARG A 214 -19.74 -6.10 8.82
N ASP A 215 -18.99 -7.17 8.93
CA ASP A 215 -18.91 -8.22 7.94
C ASP A 215 -19.95 -9.35 8.20
N PRO A 216 -20.12 -10.31 7.29
CA PRO A 216 -21.13 -11.36 7.46
C PRO A 216 -20.82 -12.39 8.56
N TYR A 217 -19.62 -12.42 9.14
CA TYR A 217 -19.14 -13.49 10.01
C TYR A 217 -18.96 -13.08 11.47
N PHE A 218 -18.83 -11.77 11.74
CA PHE A 218 -18.53 -11.23 13.05
C PHE A 218 -19.61 -10.24 13.53
N PRO A 219 -19.68 -9.97 14.85
CA PRO A 219 -20.54 -8.93 15.40
C PRO A 219 -20.21 -7.55 14.83
N GLY A 220 -21.17 -6.64 14.94
CA GLY A 220 -21.01 -5.25 14.51
C GLY A 220 -19.91 -4.48 15.24
N TRP A 221 -19.30 -3.53 14.55
CA TRP A 221 -18.35 -2.59 15.12
C TRP A 221 -19.09 -1.43 15.79
N PRO A 222 -19.10 -1.34 17.13
CA PRO A 222 -20.02 -0.46 17.87
C PRO A 222 -19.74 1.03 17.67
N ASP A 223 -18.58 1.39 17.15
CA ASP A 223 -18.19 2.77 16.81
C ASP A 223 -18.55 3.17 15.37
N THR A 224 -19.38 2.36 14.68
CA THR A 224 -19.76 2.59 13.29
C THR A 224 -21.26 2.37 13.06
N LEU A 225 -21.79 2.95 11.97
CA LEU A 225 -23.15 2.68 11.47
C LEU A 225 -23.09 2.30 9.99
N GLN A 226 -23.81 1.23 9.63
CA GLN A 226 -23.79 0.60 8.33
C GLN A 226 -24.51 1.44 7.26
N LEU A 227 -23.80 1.74 6.16
CA LEU A 227 -24.39 2.37 4.98
C LEU A 227 -25.22 1.38 4.17
N ASN A 228 -26.35 1.84 3.63
CA ASN A 228 -27.31 1.03 2.88
C ASN A 228 -27.07 1.12 1.37
N TYR A 229 -26.32 0.19 0.81
CA TYR A 229 -26.05 0.13 -0.63
C TYR A 229 -27.22 -0.36 -1.49
N ALA A 230 -28.32 -0.85 -0.88
CA ALA A 230 -29.57 -1.07 -1.59
C ALA A 230 -30.27 0.25 -1.95
N ASN A 231 -29.92 1.37 -1.30
CA ASN A 231 -30.43 2.68 -1.63
C ASN A 231 -29.52 3.38 -2.68
N PRO A 232 -30.03 3.65 -3.90
CA PRO A 232 -29.24 4.34 -4.93
C PRO A 232 -28.74 5.74 -4.51
N ALA A 233 -29.46 6.43 -3.63
CA ALA A 233 -29.04 7.75 -3.14
C ALA A 233 -27.78 7.64 -2.26
N THR A 234 -27.66 6.57 -1.46
CA THR A 234 -26.45 6.28 -0.70
C THR A 234 -25.26 6.04 -1.63
N GLN A 235 -25.45 5.23 -2.69
CA GLN A 235 -24.39 5.00 -3.68
C GLN A 235 -23.94 6.30 -4.35
N GLU A 236 -24.85 7.16 -4.78
CA GLU A 236 -24.51 8.45 -5.39
C GLU A 236 -23.80 9.40 -4.41
N ALA A 237 -24.24 9.43 -3.14
CA ALA A 237 -23.60 10.23 -2.10
C ALA A 237 -22.15 9.75 -1.87
N MET A 238 -21.91 8.43 -1.78
CA MET A 238 -20.58 7.85 -1.61
C MET A 238 -19.69 8.05 -2.84
N ILE A 239 -20.23 7.97 -4.06
CA ILE A 239 -19.50 8.34 -5.28
C ILE A 239 -19.10 9.83 -5.23
N GLY A 240 -19.99 10.70 -4.75
CA GLY A 240 -19.70 12.12 -4.54
C GLY A 240 -18.53 12.35 -3.58
N GLN A 241 -18.48 11.60 -2.47
CA GLN A 241 -17.35 11.67 -1.54
C GLN A 241 -16.05 11.17 -2.18
N LEU A 242 -16.10 10.08 -2.90
CA LEU A 242 -14.93 9.52 -3.58
C LEU A 242 -14.35 10.47 -4.64
N VAL A 243 -15.21 11.14 -5.39
CA VAL A 243 -14.81 12.20 -6.34
C VAL A 243 -14.16 13.39 -5.62
N LYS A 244 -14.67 13.78 -4.44
CA LYS A 244 -14.06 14.82 -3.60
C LYS A 244 -12.65 14.41 -3.15
N ILE A 245 -12.49 13.17 -2.66
CA ILE A 245 -11.20 12.61 -2.24
C ILE A 245 -10.20 12.59 -3.40
N ALA A 246 -10.63 12.23 -4.61
CA ALA A 246 -9.77 12.20 -5.79
C ALA A 246 -9.20 13.59 -6.17
N GLY A 247 -9.80 14.67 -5.72
CA GLY A 247 -9.22 16.01 -5.78
C GLY A 247 -8.07 16.25 -4.79
N GLN A 248 -7.98 15.43 -3.72
CA GLN A 248 -7.06 15.65 -2.59
C GLN A 248 -5.85 14.71 -2.60
N CYS A 249 -5.89 13.58 -3.30
CA CYS A 249 -4.81 12.59 -3.37
C CYS A 249 -4.66 12.01 -4.78
N ASP A 250 -3.76 11.05 -4.94
CA ASP A 250 -3.46 10.40 -6.22
C ASP A 250 -4.04 8.97 -6.28
N GLY A 251 -4.51 8.45 -5.15
CA GLY A 251 -5.19 7.16 -5.03
C GLY A 251 -5.77 6.93 -3.65
N VAL A 252 -6.59 5.88 -3.53
CA VAL A 252 -7.22 5.48 -2.27
C VAL A 252 -7.02 4.00 -1.97
N ARG A 253 -6.83 3.69 -0.68
CA ARG A 253 -7.09 2.37 -0.14
C ARG A 253 -8.54 2.31 0.31
N CYS A 254 -9.31 1.43 -0.29
CA CYS A 254 -10.71 1.22 0.03
C CYS A 254 -10.83 0.18 1.15
N ASP A 255 -11.29 0.65 2.30
CA ASP A 255 -11.52 -0.14 3.49
C ASP A 255 -12.57 -1.22 3.25
N MET A 256 -12.27 -2.49 3.58
CA MET A 256 -13.20 -3.61 3.45
C MET A 256 -14.02 -3.59 2.15
N ALA A 257 -13.34 -3.36 1.01
CA ALA A 257 -13.99 -3.06 -0.28
C ALA A 257 -14.99 -4.13 -0.74
N MET A 258 -14.81 -5.38 -0.34
CA MET A 258 -15.69 -6.48 -0.70
C MET A 258 -17.06 -6.42 -0.01
N LEU A 259 -17.21 -5.67 1.10
CA LEU A 259 -18.49 -5.62 1.84
C LEU A 259 -19.61 -4.91 1.07
N VAL A 260 -19.26 -4.09 0.08
CA VAL A 260 -20.24 -3.41 -0.78
C VAL A 260 -20.47 -4.11 -2.13
N LEU A 261 -19.87 -5.29 -2.34
CA LEU A 261 -20.23 -6.15 -3.47
C LEU A 261 -21.68 -6.66 -3.28
N PRO A 262 -22.51 -6.69 -4.35
CA PRO A 262 -23.92 -7.07 -4.23
C PRO A 262 -24.16 -8.37 -3.48
N ASP A 263 -23.45 -9.44 -3.83
CA ASP A 263 -23.60 -10.75 -3.22
C ASP A 263 -23.21 -10.78 -1.73
N VAL A 264 -22.19 -9.99 -1.35
CA VAL A 264 -21.74 -9.88 0.04
C VAL A 264 -22.71 -9.02 0.85
N PHE A 265 -23.15 -7.90 0.28
CA PHE A 265 -24.10 -7.00 0.91
C PHE A 265 -25.46 -7.68 1.12
N GLU A 266 -26.01 -8.37 0.10
CA GLU A 266 -27.27 -9.12 0.20
C GLU A 266 -27.17 -10.25 1.22
N ARG A 267 -26.08 -11.02 1.23
CA ARG A 267 -25.84 -12.09 2.22
C ARG A 267 -25.78 -11.55 3.66
N THR A 268 -25.25 -10.34 3.85
CA THR A 268 -25.08 -9.73 5.18
C THR A 268 -26.38 -9.12 5.69
N TRP A 269 -27.14 -8.46 4.81
CA TRP A 269 -28.26 -7.59 5.18
C TRP A 269 -29.62 -8.06 4.64
N GLY A 270 -29.66 -9.05 3.76
CA GLY A 270 -30.88 -9.49 3.09
C GLY A 270 -31.45 -8.46 2.10
N LEU A 271 -30.65 -7.48 1.70
CA LEU A 271 -31.05 -6.37 0.83
C LEU A 271 -30.26 -6.47 -0.51
N PRO A 272 -30.94 -6.63 -1.65
CA PRO A 272 -30.26 -6.62 -2.95
C PRO A 272 -29.74 -5.21 -3.28
N SER A 273 -28.58 -5.15 -3.91
CA SER A 273 -27.97 -3.88 -4.34
C SER A 273 -27.40 -3.96 -5.76
N GLU A 274 -27.34 -2.82 -6.43
CA GLU A 274 -26.66 -2.71 -7.72
C GLU A 274 -25.13 -2.61 -7.51
N PRO A 275 -24.32 -3.03 -8.51
CA PRO A 275 -22.86 -2.94 -8.42
C PRO A 275 -22.37 -1.50 -8.24
N PHE A 276 -21.69 -1.23 -7.12
CA PHE A 276 -21.16 0.08 -6.77
C PHE A 276 -19.83 0.41 -7.47
N TRP A 277 -18.85 -0.51 -7.40
CA TRP A 277 -17.47 -0.21 -7.80
C TRP A 277 -17.29 0.15 -9.27
N PRO A 278 -17.90 -0.56 -10.26
CA PRO A 278 -17.72 -0.19 -11.66
C PRO A 278 -18.12 1.25 -11.95
N LYS A 279 -19.24 1.71 -11.35
CA LYS A 279 -19.74 3.07 -11.48
C LYS A 279 -18.85 4.08 -10.75
N ALA A 280 -18.42 3.75 -9.54
CA ALA A 280 -17.58 4.63 -8.71
C ALA A 280 -16.19 4.83 -9.33
N THR A 281 -15.51 3.75 -9.72
CA THR A 281 -14.17 3.81 -10.32
C THR A 281 -14.19 4.55 -11.66
N GLN A 282 -15.20 4.30 -12.50
CA GLN A 282 -15.34 5.00 -13.77
C GLN A 282 -15.58 6.50 -13.56
N ARG A 283 -16.50 6.88 -12.65
CA ARG A 283 -16.83 8.28 -12.37
C ARG A 283 -15.61 9.08 -11.88
N VAL A 284 -14.73 8.46 -11.12
CA VAL A 284 -13.47 9.09 -10.67
C VAL A 284 -12.51 9.23 -11.84
N ARG A 285 -12.31 8.16 -12.63
CA ARG A 285 -11.36 8.17 -13.76
C ARG A 285 -11.77 9.09 -14.89
N ASP A 286 -13.04 9.36 -15.06
CA ASP A 286 -13.53 10.40 -16.00
C ASP A 286 -12.97 11.80 -15.65
N ARG A 287 -12.55 12.03 -14.40
CA ARG A 287 -11.98 13.30 -13.92
C ARG A 287 -10.48 13.22 -13.68
N VAL A 288 -10.00 12.09 -13.18
CA VAL A 288 -8.61 11.82 -12.84
C VAL A 288 -8.22 10.45 -13.42
N PRO A 289 -7.84 10.37 -14.70
CA PRO A 289 -7.62 9.10 -15.41
C PRO A 289 -6.63 8.15 -14.73
N GLU A 290 -5.56 8.70 -14.13
CA GLU A 290 -4.49 7.94 -13.47
C GLU A 290 -4.79 7.62 -11.98
N PHE A 291 -6.01 7.87 -11.51
CA PHE A 291 -6.34 7.65 -10.10
C PHE A 291 -6.27 6.17 -9.72
N CYS A 292 -5.52 5.88 -8.67
CA CYS A 292 -5.26 4.52 -8.20
C CYS A 292 -6.30 4.07 -7.17
N PHE A 293 -6.81 2.85 -7.36
CA PHE A 293 -7.67 2.17 -6.40
C PHE A 293 -6.96 0.93 -5.86
N MET A 294 -6.77 0.84 -4.55
CA MET A 294 -6.28 -0.34 -3.83
C MET A 294 -7.37 -0.86 -2.90
N ALA A 295 -7.72 -2.13 -3.02
CA ALA A 295 -8.74 -2.76 -2.19
C ALA A 295 -8.13 -3.52 -1.02
N GLU A 296 -8.65 -3.25 0.18
CA GLU A 296 -8.64 -4.28 1.20
C GLU A 296 -9.71 -5.32 0.85
N VAL A 297 -9.30 -6.58 0.78
CA VAL A 297 -10.16 -7.67 0.33
C VAL A 297 -9.75 -9.00 0.92
N TYR A 298 -10.74 -9.84 1.18
CA TYR A 298 -10.64 -11.19 1.71
C TYR A 298 -11.55 -12.14 0.94
N TRP A 299 -11.55 -13.44 1.29
CA TRP A 299 -12.48 -14.49 0.85
C TRP A 299 -12.43 -14.79 -0.67
N ASP A 300 -11.25 -14.68 -1.28
CA ASP A 300 -11.02 -14.96 -2.72
C ASP A 300 -11.77 -14.00 -3.67
N LEU A 301 -12.06 -12.80 -3.20
CA LEU A 301 -12.75 -11.77 -3.97
C LEU A 301 -11.80 -10.79 -4.67
N GLU A 302 -10.48 -11.03 -4.60
CA GLU A 302 -9.44 -10.18 -5.20
C GLU A 302 -9.67 -10.03 -6.70
N TRP A 303 -9.87 -11.15 -7.42
CA TRP A 303 -10.12 -11.13 -8.86
C TRP A 303 -11.39 -10.33 -9.21
N THR A 304 -12.45 -10.53 -8.44
CA THR A 304 -13.73 -9.80 -8.63
C THR A 304 -13.52 -8.29 -8.57
N LEU A 305 -12.80 -7.80 -7.56
CA LEU A 305 -12.52 -6.37 -7.42
C LEU A 305 -11.55 -5.86 -8.49
N GLN A 306 -10.54 -6.64 -8.89
CA GLN A 306 -9.67 -6.30 -10.00
C GLN A 306 -10.45 -6.09 -11.31
N GLN A 307 -11.50 -6.89 -11.58
CA GLN A 307 -12.38 -6.72 -12.74
C GLN A 307 -13.32 -5.51 -12.61
N GLN A 308 -13.56 -5.02 -11.39
CA GLN A 308 -14.39 -3.84 -11.12
C GLN A 308 -13.60 -2.53 -11.05
N GLY A 309 -12.36 -2.53 -11.53
CA GLY A 309 -11.57 -1.34 -11.74
C GLY A 309 -10.50 -1.07 -10.68
N PHE A 310 -10.22 -2.00 -9.78
CA PHE A 310 -9.11 -1.86 -8.84
C PHE A 310 -7.76 -2.10 -9.51
N ASN A 311 -6.79 -1.23 -9.24
CA ASN A 311 -5.41 -1.36 -9.69
C ASN A 311 -4.68 -2.40 -8.85
N TYR A 312 -4.97 -2.43 -7.54
CA TYR A 312 -4.36 -3.36 -6.60
C TYR A 312 -5.37 -3.92 -5.62
N THR A 313 -5.14 -5.17 -5.19
CA THR A 313 -5.92 -5.87 -4.16
C THR A 313 -4.94 -6.50 -3.15
N TYR A 314 -5.28 -6.49 -1.87
CA TYR A 314 -4.46 -7.11 -0.83
C TYR A 314 -4.18 -8.58 -1.11
N ASP A 315 -2.94 -9.03 -0.93
CA ASP A 315 -2.54 -10.43 -1.03
C ASP A 315 -2.49 -11.09 0.36
N LYS A 316 -3.63 -11.09 1.05
CA LYS A 316 -3.77 -11.73 2.35
C LYS A 316 -3.49 -13.24 2.26
N ARG A 317 -3.85 -13.86 1.15
CA ARG A 317 -3.65 -15.30 0.94
C ARG A 317 -2.17 -15.68 0.89
N LEU A 318 -1.32 -14.88 0.23
CA LEU A 318 0.12 -15.12 0.27
C LEU A 318 0.67 -14.97 1.68
N TYR A 319 0.26 -13.89 2.39
CA TYR A 319 0.65 -13.67 3.79
C TYR A 319 0.30 -14.89 4.67
N ASP A 320 -0.92 -15.41 4.60
CA ASP A 320 -1.37 -16.55 5.41
C ASP A 320 -0.59 -17.83 5.07
N ARG A 321 -0.31 -18.08 3.80
CA ARG A 321 0.48 -19.23 3.34
C ARG A 321 1.94 -19.13 3.79
N LEU A 322 2.53 -17.95 3.74
CA LEU A 322 3.88 -17.73 4.28
C LEU A 322 3.91 -17.92 5.80
N HIS A 323 2.87 -17.46 6.50
CA HIS A 323 2.76 -17.66 7.94
C HIS A 323 2.64 -19.15 8.32
N SER A 324 1.91 -19.95 7.55
CA SER A 324 1.80 -21.41 7.78
C SER A 324 3.14 -22.14 7.63
N GLY A 325 4.02 -21.68 6.73
CA GLY A 325 5.38 -22.20 6.58
C GLY A 325 5.55 -23.34 5.57
N ASP A 326 4.53 -23.64 4.77
CA ASP A 326 4.57 -24.67 3.73
C ASP A 326 4.92 -24.06 2.37
N ALA A 327 5.98 -24.53 1.72
CA ALA A 327 6.43 -24.03 0.43
C ALA A 327 5.45 -24.34 -0.72
N ARG A 328 4.81 -25.52 -0.73
CA ARG A 328 3.93 -25.94 -1.80
C ARG A 328 2.73 -24.99 -1.98
N PRO A 329 1.93 -24.64 -0.95
CA PRO A 329 0.83 -23.68 -1.09
C PRO A 329 1.29 -22.29 -1.55
N VAL A 330 2.49 -21.86 -1.13
CA VAL A 330 3.09 -20.59 -1.59
C VAL A 330 3.44 -20.67 -3.08
N ARG A 331 4.08 -21.75 -3.52
CA ARG A 331 4.40 -21.96 -4.94
C ARG A 331 3.14 -22.05 -5.81
N GLU A 332 2.12 -22.77 -5.35
CA GLU A 332 0.83 -22.88 -6.05
C GLU A 332 0.11 -21.55 -6.19
N HIS A 333 0.28 -20.61 -5.22
CA HIS A 333 -0.24 -19.25 -5.33
C HIS A 333 0.30 -18.50 -6.55
N PHE A 334 1.56 -18.74 -6.92
CA PHE A 334 2.22 -18.11 -8.05
C PHE A 334 1.90 -18.74 -9.41
N LEU A 335 1.11 -19.81 -9.47
CA LEU A 335 0.62 -20.40 -10.73
C LEU A 335 -0.48 -19.56 -11.40
N ALA A 336 -1.11 -18.64 -10.67
CA ALA A 336 -2.06 -17.70 -11.26
C ALA A 336 -1.36 -16.78 -12.28
N GLY A 337 -2.09 -16.37 -13.33
CA GLY A 337 -1.55 -15.55 -14.41
C GLY A 337 -0.99 -14.19 -13.96
N LEU A 338 -0.08 -13.62 -14.75
CA LEU A 338 0.54 -12.33 -14.46
C LEU A 338 -0.47 -11.17 -14.45
N ASP A 339 -1.57 -11.28 -15.16
CA ASP A 339 -2.68 -10.32 -15.13
C ASP A 339 -3.33 -10.20 -13.74
N TYR A 340 -3.37 -11.31 -12.99
CA TYR A 340 -3.77 -11.33 -11.58
C TYR A 340 -2.61 -10.92 -10.66
N GLN A 341 -1.43 -11.56 -10.81
CA GLN A 341 -0.27 -11.38 -9.93
C GLN A 341 0.23 -9.94 -9.90
N SER A 342 0.23 -9.24 -11.04
CA SER A 342 0.70 -7.86 -11.16
C SER A 342 -0.18 -6.84 -10.41
N LYS A 343 -1.40 -7.22 -10.08
CA LYS A 343 -2.36 -6.39 -9.35
C LYS A 343 -2.47 -6.72 -7.86
N MET A 344 -1.61 -7.59 -7.34
CA MET A 344 -1.58 -7.91 -5.92
C MET A 344 -0.77 -6.87 -5.15
N ALA A 345 -1.32 -6.37 -4.04
CA ALA A 345 -0.59 -5.57 -3.05
C ALA A 345 -0.02 -6.52 -1.98
N ARG A 346 1.29 -6.72 -2.00
CA ARG A 346 1.99 -7.74 -1.21
C ARG A 346 2.63 -7.13 0.02
N PHE A 347 2.36 -7.73 1.18
CA PHE A 347 2.84 -7.26 2.48
C PHE A 347 3.18 -8.43 3.41
N LEU A 348 4.01 -8.18 4.41
CA LEU A 348 4.24 -9.07 5.55
C LEU A 348 3.62 -8.54 6.84
N GLU A 349 3.22 -7.28 6.85
CA GLU A 349 2.47 -6.62 7.91
C GLU A 349 1.76 -5.39 7.36
N ASN A 350 0.74 -4.95 8.06
CA ASN A 350 0.07 -3.67 7.88
C ASN A 350 -0.43 -3.17 9.24
N HIS A 351 -1.33 -2.20 9.28
CA HIS A 351 -1.86 -1.66 10.54
C HIS A 351 -2.83 -2.60 11.26
N ASP A 352 -3.39 -3.62 10.57
CA ASP A 352 -4.35 -4.58 11.13
C ASP A 352 -3.69 -5.92 11.50
N GLU A 353 -2.73 -6.36 10.70
CA GLU A 353 -2.04 -7.64 10.92
C GLU A 353 -1.01 -7.56 12.06
N PRO A 354 -0.64 -8.70 12.66
CA PRO A 354 0.51 -8.76 13.53
C PRO A 354 1.77 -8.22 12.84
N ARG A 355 2.67 -7.60 13.61
CA ARG A 355 3.95 -7.14 13.09
C ARG A 355 4.76 -8.32 12.59
N ALA A 356 5.45 -8.18 11.47
CA ALA A 356 6.21 -9.26 10.86
C ALA A 356 7.28 -9.83 11.79
N ALA A 357 7.96 -8.96 12.56
CA ALA A 357 8.94 -9.39 13.57
C ALA A 357 8.33 -10.20 14.73
N ALA A 358 7.02 -10.12 14.95
CA ALA A 358 6.31 -10.94 15.94
C ALA A 358 5.69 -12.21 15.31
N ALA A 359 5.29 -12.14 14.04
CA ALA A 359 4.60 -13.22 13.34
C ALA A 359 5.55 -14.27 12.76
N PHE A 360 6.75 -13.86 12.37
CA PHE A 360 7.75 -14.75 11.74
C PHE A 360 9.00 -14.85 12.62
N PRO A 361 9.49 -16.08 12.89
CA PRO A 361 10.84 -16.26 13.44
C PRO A 361 11.90 -15.61 12.54
N PRO A 362 13.04 -15.13 13.08
CA PRO A 362 13.99 -14.30 12.33
C PRO A 362 14.40 -14.86 10.96
N GLU A 363 14.84 -16.13 10.91
CA GLU A 363 15.30 -16.75 9.65
C GLU A 363 14.15 -16.90 8.63
N LYS A 364 12.95 -17.24 9.11
CA LYS A 364 11.76 -17.35 8.28
C LYS A 364 11.29 -15.97 7.80
N HIS A 365 11.49 -14.92 8.61
CA HIS A 365 11.11 -13.56 8.26
C HIS A 365 11.83 -13.09 6.99
N GLU A 366 13.15 -13.27 6.92
CA GLU A 366 13.92 -12.88 5.73
C GLU A 366 13.48 -13.67 4.49
N ALA A 367 13.34 -15.01 4.60
CA ALA A 367 12.85 -15.85 3.52
C ALA A 367 11.47 -15.44 3.02
N ALA A 368 10.54 -15.13 3.93
CA ALA A 368 9.21 -14.64 3.60
C ALA A 368 9.26 -13.26 2.91
N ALA A 369 10.14 -12.34 3.36
CA ALA A 369 10.34 -11.03 2.77
C ALA A 369 10.88 -11.12 1.33
N ILE A 370 11.86 -11.99 1.09
CA ILE A 370 12.40 -12.25 -0.26
C ILE A 370 11.29 -12.73 -1.19
N ILE A 371 10.47 -13.69 -0.78
CA ILE A 371 9.36 -14.19 -1.60
C ILE A 371 8.33 -13.08 -1.85
N THR A 372 7.93 -12.37 -0.82
CA THR A 372 6.87 -11.36 -0.89
C THR A 372 7.25 -10.19 -1.79
N PHE A 373 8.41 -9.58 -1.53
CA PHE A 373 8.76 -8.30 -2.15
C PHE A 373 9.50 -8.44 -3.48
N LEU A 374 10.06 -9.61 -3.79
CA LEU A 374 10.63 -9.89 -5.11
C LEU A 374 9.66 -10.56 -6.08
N SER A 375 8.41 -10.77 -5.68
CA SER A 375 7.32 -11.20 -6.57
C SER A 375 6.67 -10.02 -7.30
N PRO A 376 5.94 -10.25 -8.44
CA PRO A 376 5.23 -9.19 -9.14
C PRO A 376 4.12 -8.59 -8.27
N GLY A 377 3.78 -7.32 -8.52
CA GLY A 377 2.73 -6.59 -7.82
C GLY A 377 3.23 -5.32 -7.13
N LEU A 378 2.36 -4.69 -6.35
CA LEU A 378 2.68 -3.55 -5.49
C LEU A 378 3.35 -4.05 -4.21
N ARG A 379 4.53 -3.54 -3.88
CA ARG A 379 5.28 -3.89 -2.69
C ARG A 379 4.89 -2.96 -1.55
N PHE A 380 4.14 -3.47 -0.60
CA PHE A 380 3.55 -2.69 0.45
C PHE A 380 4.30 -2.90 1.78
N PHE A 381 4.94 -1.84 2.28
CA PHE A 381 5.67 -1.80 3.55
C PHE A 381 4.95 -0.92 4.57
N HIS A 382 5.05 -1.28 5.84
CA HIS A 382 4.47 -0.54 6.95
C HIS A 382 5.55 0.15 7.82
N GLN A 383 5.25 1.33 8.33
CA GLN A 383 6.14 2.10 9.20
C GLN A 383 6.57 1.29 10.44
N GLY A 384 7.88 1.21 10.67
CA GLY A 384 8.48 0.45 11.76
C GLY A 384 8.88 -0.99 11.37
N GLN A 385 8.49 -1.49 10.19
CA GLN A 385 8.87 -2.82 9.71
C GLN A 385 10.38 -2.96 9.59
N PHE A 386 11.07 -1.96 9.05
CA PHE A 386 12.52 -1.99 8.87
C PHE A 386 13.30 -1.93 10.19
N GLN A 387 12.69 -1.44 11.25
CA GLN A 387 13.26 -1.40 12.59
C GLN A 387 12.96 -2.66 13.41
N GLY A 388 12.25 -3.64 12.85
CA GLY A 388 11.85 -4.85 13.55
C GLY A 388 10.87 -4.60 14.70
N ARG A 389 9.98 -3.59 14.56
CA ARG A 389 8.93 -3.35 15.57
C ARG A 389 8.05 -4.59 15.69
N ALA A 390 7.81 -5.03 16.93
CA ALA A 390 7.05 -6.26 17.23
C ALA A 390 5.65 -5.98 17.81
N LYS A 391 5.39 -4.75 18.28
CA LYS A 391 4.08 -4.39 18.85
C LYS A 391 3.19 -3.73 17.79
N ARG A 392 2.01 -4.31 17.55
CA ARG A 392 0.97 -3.70 16.74
C ARG A 392 0.39 -2.49 17.47
N ILE A 393 0.19 -1.40 16.75
CA ILE A 393 -0.44 -0.20 17.29
C ILE A 393 -1.86 -0.13 16.72
N SER A 394 -2.87 -0.24 17.60
CA SER A 394 -4.27 -0.11 17.18
C SER A 394 -4.53 1.23 16.49
N PRO A 395 -5.34 1.30 15.42
CA PRO A 395 -5.74 2.56 14.76
C PRO A 395 -6.49 3.54 15.68
N HIS A 396 -6.89 3.11 16.86
CA HIS A 396 -7.49 3.95 17.90
C HIS A 396 -6.47 4.79 18.69
N LEU A 397 -5.18 4.45 18.60
CA LEU A 397 -4.11 5.07 19.37
C LEU A 397 -3.34 6.11 18.55
N VAL A 398 -2.88 7.15 19.23
CA VAL A 398 -2.01 8.19 18.66
C VAL A 398 -0.56 8.06 19.11
N ARG A 399 -0.24 7.05 19.90
CA ARG A 399 1.10 6.79 20.42
C ARG A 399 1.44 5.30 20.31
N GLY A 400 2.69 5.01 19.96
CA GLY A 400 3.24 3.67 20.00
C GLY A 400 4.21 3.45 21.16
N PRO A 401 4.55 2.20 21.48
CA PRO A 401 5.55 1.85 22.46
C PRO A 401 6.95 2.22 21.97
N LEU A 402 7.89 2.44 22.91
CA LEU A 402 9.30 2.53 22.59
C LEU A 402 9.86 1.11 22.47
N GLU A 403 10.33 0.77 21.29
CA GLU A 403 10.96 -0.51 21.00
C GLU A 403 12.38 -0.28 20.46
N PRO A 404 13.36 -1.12 20.84
CA PRO A 404 14.70 -1.06 20.26
C PRO A 404 14.64 -1.38 18.76
N THR A 405 15.60 -0.85 18.02
CA THR A 405 15.78 -1.22 16.61
C THR A 405 16.58 -2.52 16.52
N ASP A 406 16.08 -3.46 15.74
CA ASP A 406 16.82 -4.64 15.32
C ASP A 406 17.75 -4.23 14.16
N SER A 407 19.05 -4.20 14.45
CA SER A 407 20.07 -3.73 13.49
C SER A 407 20.31 -4.72 12.36
N GLU A 408 20.16 -6.02 12.60
CA GLU A 408 20.36 -7.07 11.58
C GLU A 408 19.22 -7.02 10.58
N LEU A 409 17.99 -6.98 11.06
CA LEU A 409 16.81 -6.83 10.22
C LEU A 409 16.79 -5.50 9.46
N GLN A 410 17.27 -4.42 10.09
CA GLN A 410 17.41 -3.13 9.41
C GLN A 410 18.40 -3.18 8.24
N GLN A 411 19.53 -3.86 8.41
CA GLN A 411 20.51 -4.06 7.33
C GLN A 411 19.93 -4.94 6.21
N PHE A 412 19.25 -6.04 6.57
CA PHE A 412 18.56 -6.88 5.59
C PHE A 412 17.57 -6.07 4.73
N TYR A 413 16.70 -5.27 5.35
CA TYR A 413 15.74 -4.46 4.59
C TYR A 413 16.44 -3.36 3.77
N ALA A 414 17.54 -2.80 4.22
CA ALA A 414 18.31 -1.84 3.43
C ALA A 414 18.82 -2.50 2.13
N HIS A 415 19.39 -3.70 2.21
CA HIS A 415 19.81 -4.47 1.04
C HIS A 415 18.62 -4.85 0.13
N LEU A 416 17.51 -5.29 0.72
CA LEU A 416 16.30 -5.63 -0.05
C LEU A 416 15.78 -4.42 -0.82
N LEU A 417 15.70 -3.25 -0.20
CA LEU A 417 15.28 -2.00 -0.85
C LEU A 417 16.22 -1.60 -1.99
N ASP A 418 17.54 -1.83 -1.85
CA ASP A 418 18.50 -1.59 -2.94
C ASP A 418 18.21 -2.49 -4.14
N VAL A 419 17.96 -3.77 -3.91
CA VAL A 419 17.56 -4.72 -4.97
C VAL A 419 16.23 -4.32 -5.61
N LEU A 420 15.26 -3.89 -4.82
CA LEU A 420 13.94 -3.49 -5.32
C LEU A 420 13.97 -2.23 -6.20
N ARG A 421 15.06 -1.44 -6.17
CA ARG A 421 15.29 -0.32 -7.10
C ARG A 421 15.86 -0.76 -8.45
N HIS A 422 16.30 -2.02 -8.57
CA HIS A 422 16.90 -2.52 -9.81
C HIS A 422 15.87 -2.52 -10.97
N PRO A 423 16.21 -1.99 -12.16
CA PRO A 423 15.27 -1.88 -13.29
C PRO A 423 14.59 -3.20 -13.66
N VAL A 424 15.34 -4.32 -13.59
CA VAL A 424 14.80 -5.64 -13.92
C VAL A 424 13.67 -6.08 -12.97
N VAL A 425 13.75 -5.72 -11.69
CA VAL A 425 12.71 -6.04 -10.70
C VAL A 425 11.53 -5.05 -10.78
N ARG A 426 11.80 -3.82 -11.23
CA ARG A 426 10.77 -2.78 -11.33
C ARG A 426 9.91 -2.86 -12.59
N GLY A 427 10.41 -3.49 -13.64
CA GLY A 427 9.70 -3.52 -14.93
C GLY A 427 10.04 -4.70 -15.82
N GLY A 428 10.80 -5.67 -15.33
CA GLY A 428 11.17 -6.86 -16.08
C GLY A 428 10.05 -7.90 -16.20
N GLN A 429 10.34 -8.94 -16.94
CA GLN A 429 9.50 -10.12 -17.05
C GLN A 429 9.81 -11.07 -15.90
N TRP A 430 8.79 -11.54 -15.23
CA TRP A 430 8.87 -12.51 -14.14
C TRP A 430 8.41 -13.89 -14.60
N GLN A 431 9.05 -14.94 -14.08
CA GLN A 431 8.65 -16.32 -14.33
C GLN A 431 8.89 -17.19 -13.10
N LEU A 432 7.86 -17.94 -12.66
CA LEU A 432 8.01 -19.03 -11.70
C LEU A 432 8.80 -20.18 -12.33
N LEU A 433 9.73 -20.79 -11.59
CA LEU A 433 10.59 -21.83 -12.08
C LEU A 433 10.23 -23.20 -11.50
N GLU A 434 10.51 -24.24 -12.27
CA GLU A 434 10.35 -25.61 -11.85
C GLU A 434 11.57 -26.04 -11.00
N CYS A 435 11.28 -26.62 -9.82
CA CYS A 435 12.25 -27.26 -8.94
C CYS A 435 12.05 -28.79 -9.00
N VAL A 436 13.06 -29.52 -9.46
CA VAL A 436 12.99 -30.98 -9.62
C VAL A 436 13.87 -31.69 -8.59
N PRO A 437 13.59 -32.98 -8.25
CA PRO A 437 14.40 -33.76 -7.32
C PRO A 437 15.87 -33.80 -7.73
N ALA A 438 16.79 -33.61 -6.76
CA ALA A 438 18.21 -33.69 -7.00
C ALA A 438 18.68 -35.12 -7.36
N TRP A 439 17.96 -36.15 -6.88
CA TRP A 439 18.10 -37.55 -7.22
C TRP A 439 16.77 -38.30 -7.03
N GLU A 440 16.70 -39.52 -7.54
CA GLU A 440 15.52 -40.37 -7.39
C GLU A 440 15.18 -40.61 -5.90
N GLY A 441 13.90 -40.33 -5.54
CA GLY A 441 13.43 -40.46 -4.16
C GLY A 441 13.68 -39.24 -3.25
N ASN A 442 14.39 -38.22 -3.71
CA ASN A 442 14.52 -36.96 -2.95
C ASN A 442 13.27 -36.09 -3.09
N ALA A 443 12.45 -36.03 -2.03
CA ALA A 443 11.25 -35.19 -1.98
C ALA A 443 11.53 -33.76 -1.52
N SER A 444 12.75 -33.40 -1.12
CA SER A 444 13.06 -32.09 -0.55
C SER A 444 13.00 -30.94 -1.58
N SER A 445 12.97 -31.25 -2.88
CA SER A 445 12.71 -30.26 -3.93
C SER A 445 11.38 -29.52 -3.75
N ASP A 446 10.41 -30.12 -3.06
CA ASP A 446 9.11 -29.53 -2.75
C ASP A 446 9.21 -28.34 -1.78
N ALA A 447 10.31 -28.22 -1.03
CA ALA A 447 10.59 -27.11 -0.14
C ALA A 447 11.04 -25.82 -0.85
N PHE A 448 11.33 -25.89 -2.15
CA PHE A 448 11.86 -24.74 -2.88
C PHE A 448 10.78 -23.91 -3.54
N ILE A 449 11.02 -22.60 -3.49
CA ILE A 449 10.33 -21.59 -4.30
C ILE A 449 11.41 -20.89 -5.11
N ALA A 450 11.32 -20.97 -6.44
CA ALA A 450 12.28 -20.34 -7.33
C ALA A 450 11.56 -19.55 -8.43
N PHE A 451 12.09 -18.40 -8.77
CA PHE A 451 11.59 -17.57 -9.88
C PHE A 451 12.70 -16.70 -10.45
N ALA A 452 12.50 -16.25 -11.67
CA ALA A 452 13.46 -15.42 -12.39
C ALA A 452 12.86 -14.10 -12.83
N TRP A 453 13.72 -13.10 -12.92
CA TRP A 453 13.47 -11.82 -13.56
C TRP A 453 14.40 -11.63 -14.74
N GLN A 454 13.91 -11.09 -15.84
CA GLN A 454 14.75 -10.66 -16.96
C GLN A 454 14.17 -9.43 -17.64
N ASN A 455 15.02 -8.64 -18.26
CA ASN A 455 14.60 -7.52 -19.10
C ASN A 455 15.18 -7.63 -20.54
N PRO A 456 14.66 -6.83 -21.48
CA PRO A 456 15.19 -6.81 -22.85
C PRO A 456 16.67 -6.42 -22.95
N GLY A 457 17.22 -5.73 -21.94
CA GLY A 457 18.63 -5.34 -21.85
C GLY A 457 19.56 -6.49 -21.46
N GLY A 458 19.04 -7.70 -21.22
CA GLY A 458 19.82 -8.89 -20.90
C GLY A 458 20.17 -9.04 -19.43
N GLU A 459 19.71 -8.15 -18.54
CA GLU A 459 19.85 -8.30 -17.10
C GLU A 459 18.96 -9.45 -16.61
N ARG A 460 19.52 -10.29 -15.76
CA ARG A 460 18.87 -11.52 -15.24
C ARG A 460 19.10 -11.64 -13.76
N LEU A 461 18.01 -11.85 -13.01
CA LEU A 461 18.05 -12.20 -11.59
C LEU A 461 17.36 -13.55 -11.38
N LEU A 462 17.91 -14.35 -10.48
CA LEU A 462 17.37 -15.65 -10.11
C LEU A 462 17.18 -15.67 -8.59
N VAL A 463 15.95 -15.80 -8.14
CA VAL A 463 15.57 -15.88 -6.73
C VAL A 463 15.27 -17.32 -6.39
N ILE A 464 15.89 -17.83 -5.32
CA ILE A 464 15.71 -19.19 -4.85
C ILE A 464 15.60 -19.15 -3.34
N VAL A 465 14.57 -19.81 -2.80
CA VAL A 465 14.32 -19.89 -1.36
C VAL A 465 14.02 -21.34 -0.98
N ASN A 466 14.76 -21.89 -0.03
CA ASN A 466 14.34 -23.08 0.71
C ASN A 466 13.34 -22.63 1.79
N TYR A 467 12.05 -22.76 1.53
CA TYR A 467 11.00 -22.34 2.47
C TYR A 467 10.55 -23.51 3.34
N ALA A 468 11.48 -24.09 4.08
CA ALA A 468 11.25 -25.21 5.01
C ALA A 468 12.25 -25.17 6.19
N ALA A 469 11.87 -25.79 7.29
CA ALA A 469 12.68 -25.90 8.51
C ALA A 469 13.74 -27.04 8.45
N HIS A 470 14.12 -27.48 7.25
CA HIS A 470 15.13 -28.52 7.06
C HIS A 470 15.99 -28.21 5.83
N GLN A 471 17.20 -28.78 5.82
CA GLN A 471 18.07 -28.75 4.65
C GLN A 471 17.41 -29.45 3.46
N SER A 472 17.50 -28.86 2.28
CA SER A 472 16.81 -29.33 1.08
C SER A 472 17.67 -29.20 -0.15
N GLN A 473 17.47 -30.12 -1.12
CA GLN A 473 18.20 -30.14 -2.38
C GLN A 473 17.26 -30.23 -3.57
N CYS A 474 17.62 -29.51 -4.64
CA CYS A 474 16.90 -29.57 -5.92
C CYS A 474 17.81 -29.22 -7.09
N TYR A 475 17.31 -29.44 -8.31
CA TYR A 475 17.73 -28.72 -9.50
C TYR A 475 16.67 -27.71 -9.88
N VAL A 476 17.07 -26.50 -10.27
CA VAL A 476 16.19 -25.45 -10.80
C VAL A 476 16.46 -25.28 -12.28
N HIS A 477 15.43 -25.46 -13.11
CA HIS A 477 15.53 -25.23 -14.54
C HIS A 477 15.47 -23.73 -14.85
N LEU A 478 16.51 -23.22 -15.52
CA LEU A 478 16.60 -21.80 -15.82
C LEU A 478 15.83 -21.46 -17.10
N PRO A 479 15.07 -20.34 -17.13
CA PRO A 479 14.26 -19.97 -18.28
C PRO A 479 15.07 -19.22 -19.36
N PHE A 480 16.36 -18.98 -19.12
CA PHE A 480 17.17 -18.11 -19.96
C PHE A 480 17.60 -18.81 -21.25
N SER A 481 17.38 -18.16 -22.38
CA SER A 481 17.85 -18.63 -23.67
C SER A 481 19.31 -18.27 -23.90
N GLY A 482 20.00 -19.01 -24.80
CA GLY A 482 21.34 -18.69 -25.28
C GLY A 482 22.44 -18.91 -24.24
N LEU A 483 22.29 -19.89 -23.35
CA LEU A 483 23.31 -20.26 -22.36
C LEU A 483 24.36 -21.23 -22.95
N ALA A 484 24.02 -21.99 -23.99
CA ALA A 484 24.88 -23.01 -24.57
C ALA A 484 26.24 -22.42 -25.02
N GLY A 485 27.32 -23.12 -24.68
CA GLY A 485 28.70 -22.74 -24.99
C GLY A 485 29.24 -21.56 -24.18
N LYS A 486 28.52 -21.03 -23.22
CA LYS A 486 28.92 -19.89 -22.39
C LYS A 486 29.37 -20.31 -21.00
N GLN A 487 30.24 -19.49 -20.40
CA GLN A 487 30.52 -19.53 -18.97
C GLN A 487 29.74 -18.40 -18.28
N LEU A 488 29.11 -18.71 -17.16
CA LEU A 488 28.23 -17.78 -16.44
C LEU A 488 28.71 -17.62 -15.02
N GLU A 489 28.68 -16.38 -14.53
CA GLU A 489 28.82 -16.05 -13.12
C GLU A 489 27.43 -15.87 -12.50
N LEU A 490 27.19 -16.58 -11.39
CA LEU A 490 26.03 -16.39 -10.50
C LEU A 490 26.54 -15.68 -9.25
N ARG A 491 26.36 -14.37 -9.18
CA ARG A 491 26.78 -13.55 -8.04
C ARG A 491 25.60 -13.30 -7.11
N ASP A 492 25.72 -13.75 -5.87
CA ASP A 492 24.69 -13.50 -4.86
C ASP A 492 24.69 -12.03 -4.43
N LEU A 493 23.52 -11.40 -4.41
CA LEU A 493 23.37 -10.00 -4.01
C LEU A 493 23.24 -9.82 -2.49
N PHE A 494 22.97 -10.89 -1.73
CA PHE A 494 22.86 -10.85 -0.26
C PHE A 494 24.06 -11.42 0.48
N SER A 495 25.02 -12.02 -0.23
CA SER A 495 26.25 -12.54 0.34
C SER A 495 27.44 -12.31 -0.59
N ALA A 496 28.64 -12.66 -0.13
CA ALA A 496 29.84 -12.60 -0.96
C ALA A 496 29.99 -13.82 -1.91
N ALA A 497 29.00 -14.71 -1.98
CA ALA A 497 29.08 -15.93 -2.79
C ALA A 497 29.00 -15.61 -4.29
N SER A 498 29.91 -16.20 -5.05
CA SER A 498 29.91 -16.18 -6.52
C SER A 498 30.28 -17.56 -7.05
N TYR A 499 29.55 -18.02 -8.06
CA TYR A 499 29.72 -19.35 -8.63
C TYR A 499 29.83 -19.27 -10.16
N ASN A 500 30.91 -19.85 -10.71
CA ASN A 500 31.02 -20.02 -12.15
C ASN A 500 30.35 -21.33 -12.56
N ARG A 501 29.54 -21.30 -13.62
CA ARG A 501 28.79 -22.45 -14.15
C ARG A 501 28.86 -22.51 -15.65
N SER A 502 28.92 -23.73 -16.18
CA SER A 502 28.76 -23.98 -17.62
C SER A 502 27.29 -23.75 -18.01
N GLY A 503 27.08 -22.95 -19.04
CA GLY A 503 25.75 -22.75 -19.60
C GLY A 503 25.14 -24.03 -20.18
N ASP A 504 25.97 -24.94 -20.72
CA ASP A 504 25.51 -26.25 -21.20
C ASP A 504 24.97 -27.13 -20.04
N GLU A 505 25.64 -27.10 -18.89
CA GLU A 505 25.16 -27.80 -17.70
C GLU A 505 23.86 -27.19 -17.17
N LEU A 506 23.81 -25.88 -17.05
CA LEU A 506 22.60 -25.15 -16.59
C LEU A 506 21.42 -25.38 -17.52
N GLN A 507 21.63 -25.50 -18.83
CA GLN A 507 20.57 -25.74 -19.80
C GLN A 507 20.10 -27.20 -19.81
N SER A 508 21.02 -28.18 -19.60
CA SER A 508 20.70 -29.60 -19.67
C SER A 508 20.17 -30.18 -18.36
N ARG A 509 20.75 -29.79 -17.22
CA ARG A 509 20.42 -30.33 -15.88
C ARG A 509 19.75 -29.32 -14.95
N GLY A 510 19.91 -28.03 -15.21
CA GLY A 510 19.55 -26.96 -14.29
C GLY A 510 20.64 -26.62 -13.27
N LEU A 511 20.33 -25.70 -12.38
CA LEU A 511 21.21 -25.29 -11.28
C LEU A 511 20.97 -26.20 -10.06
N TYR A 512 22.00 -26.94 -9.65
CA TYR A 512 21.97 -27.71 -8.40
C TYR A 512 22.04 -26.79 -7.20
N LEU A 513 21.22 -27.07 -6.21
CA LEU A 513 21.12 -26.34 -4.95
C LEU A 513 21.08 -27.31 -3.76
N ASP A 514 21.78 -26.92 -2.70
CA ASP A 514 21.76 -27.56 -1.37
C ASP A 514 21.71 -26.43 -0.34
N LEU A 515 20.53 -26.16 0.19
CA LEU A 515 20.27 -25.01 1.05
C LEU A 515 19.86 -25.44 2.47
N ALA A 516 20.40 -24.75 3.46
CA ALA A 516 19.98 -24.86 4.86
C ALA A 516 18.51 -24.42 5.06
N PRO A 517 17.91 -24.69 6.23
CA PRO A 517 16.55 -24.20 6.55
C PRO A 517 16.42 -22.69 6.33
N TRP A 518 15.35 -22.26 5.65
CA TRP A 518 15.01 -20.87 5.37
C TRP A 518 16.07 -20.07 4.60
N GLN A 519 17.13 -20.73 4.11
CA GLN A 519 18.17 -20.07 3.33
C GLN A 519 17.64 -19.68 1.95
N TYR A 520 18.15 -18.55 1.46
CA TYR A 520 17.81 -18.01 0.15
C TYR A 520 19.06 -17.53 -0.59
N HIS A 521 18.94 -17.43 -1.92
CA HIS A 521 19.90 -16.77 -2.79
C HIS A 521 19.16 -15.86 -3.76
N LEU A 522 19.77 -14.73 -4.04
CA LEU A 522 19.39 -13.82 -5.11
C LEU A 522 20.59 -13.64 -6.04
N PHE A 523 20.64 -14.41 -7.11
CA PHE A 523 21.75 -14.37 -8.05
C PHE A 523 21.51 -13.37 -9.17
N GLU A 524 22.45 -12.45 -9.36
CA GLU A 524 22.66 -11.78 -10.62
C GLU A 524 23.41 -12.75 -11.55
N VAL A 525 22.88 -12.97 -12.76
CA VAL A 525 23.44 -13.95 -13.73
C VAL A 525 24.09 -13.21 -14.88
N LYS A 526 25.43 -13.30 -14.99
CA LYS A 526 26.24 -12.62 -16.02
C LYS A 526 27.01 -13.62 -16.87
N GLU A 527 27.25 -13.26 -18.11
CA GLU A 527 28.20 -13.95 -19.00
C GLU A 527 29.62 -13.48 -18.68
N LEU A 528 30.57 -14.46 -18.57
CA LEU A 528 31.99 -14.22 -18.32
C LEU A 528 32.76 -13.94 -19.61
#